data_89254178ba3ea65481774ea95bbe745d
#
_entry.id   89254178ba3ea65481774ea95bbe745d
#
_cell.length_a   1.000
_cell.length_b   1.000
_cell.length_c   1.000
_cell.angle_alpha   90.00
_cell.angle_beta   90.00
_cell.angle_gamma   90.00
#
_symmetry.space_group_name_H-M   'P 1'
#
loop_
_entity.id
_entity.type
_entity.pdbx_description
1 polymer ?
#
loop_
_entity_poly.entity_id
_entity_poly.type
_entity_poly.pdbx_seq_one_letter_code
_entity_poly.pdbx_strand_id
1 'polypeptide(L)'
;YAQTIAYGMFAARLHDTTPDTFSRQEASELIPRTNPFLRQMFQYIAGYDLDERVAWIVDDLAEAFRASDINKVMAGYGKRTRQTDPMIHFYEDFLSAYDQRLRKNCGVYYTPQPVVNYIVRAVDEILQSEFGLSMGLADTSKTKIEVLNQKRKKSDKDTYEIETHKVQILDPATGTGTFLAEVIHAIHDKMKGQQGLWQSYVEKHLLPRLNGFELLMASYAMAHLKLDMMLAETGYEANNSQRLRVYLTNSLEEHHADTGTLFANALSNEANQANHIKRDAPVMVVLGNPP
;
A
#
# COMPACT_ATOMS: atom_id res chain seq x y z
N TYR A 1 -3.54 17.38 -1.80
CA TYR A 1 -2.98 18.04 -0.61
C TYR A 1 -3.83 17.79 0.63
N ALA A 2 -5.09 18.27 0.72
CA ALA A 2 -5.93 18.13 1.92
C ALA A 2 -6.11 16.67 2.35
N GLN A 3 -6.38 15.76 1.40
CA GLN A 3 -6.47 14.33 1.67
C GLN A 3 -5.15 13.76 2.21
N THR A 4 -4.02 14.12 1.60
CA THR A 4 -2.70 13.63 2.05
C THR A 4 -2.42 14.08 3.48
N ILE A 5 -2.76 15.33 3.83
CA ILE A 5 -2.61 15.85 5.20
C ILE A 5 -3.52 15.06 6.16
N ALA A 6 -4.81 14.97 5.87
CA ALA A 6 -5.78 14.32 6.76
C ALA A 6 -5.42 12.83 7.01
N TYR A 7 -5.12 12.09 5.95
CA TYR A 7 -4.77 10.67 6.08
C TYR A 7 -3.36 10.45 6.65
N GLY A 8 -2.40 11.33 6.32
CA GLY A 8 -1.07 11.29 6.91
C GLY A 8 -1.11 11.55 8.42
N MET A 9 -1.85 12.56 8.86
CA MET A 9 -2.07 12.86 10.28
C MET A 9 -2.76 11.69 11.00
N PHE A 10 -3.78 11.10 10.38
CA PHE A 10 -4.47 9.94 10.93
C PHE A 10 -3.54 8.73 11.05
N ALA A 11 -2.77 8.43 10.00
CA ALA A 11 -1.80 7.34 10.01
C ALA A 11 -0.75 7.55 11.10
N ALA A 12 -0.19 8.74 11.19
CA ALA A 12 0.77 9.08 12.23
C ALA A 12 0.19 8.90 13.64
N ARG A 13 -1.04 9.37 13.85
CA ARG A 13 -1.73 9.25 15.14
C ARG A 13 -1.99 7.81 15.56
N LEU A 14 -2.22 6.90 14.63
CA LEU A 14 -2.38 5.47 14.91
C LEU A 14 -1.07 4.80 15.36
N HIS A 15 0.07 5.29 14.89
CA HIS A 15 1.40 4.81 15.29
C HIS A 15 1.99 5.55 16.49
N ASP A 16 1.27 6.56 17.00
CA ASP A 16 1.73 7.38 18.10
C ASP A 16 1.56 6.67 19.45
N THR A 17 2.66 6.56 20.18
CA THR A 17 2.71 5.99 21.54
C THR A 17 2.63 7.05 22.65
N THR A 18 2.68 8.34 22.28
CA THR A 18 2.66 9.49 23.18
C THR A 18 1.54 10.47 22.87
N PRO A 19 0.27 10.03 22.96
CA PRO A 19 -0.89 10.75 22.43
C PRO A 19 -1.07 12.18 22.96
N ASP A 20 -0.58 12.46 24.14
CA ASP A 20 -0.73 13.76 24.81
C ASP A 20 0.18 14.86 24.19
N THR A 21 1.22 14.46 23.47
CA THR A 21 2.18 15.37 22.82
C THR A 21 2.01 15.46 21.31
N PHE A 22 1.06 14.71 20.73
CA PHE A 22 0.86 14.64 19.29
C PHE A 22 0.81 16.02 18.63
N SER A 23 1.65 16.19 17.63
CA SER A 23 1.82 17.44 16.89
C SER A 23 2.03 17.19 15.39
N ARG A 24 1.90 18.24 14.59
CA ARG A 24 2.19 18.20 13.16
C ARG A 24 3.63 17.74 12.88
N GLN A 25 4.58 18.23 13.66
CA GLN A 25 5.99 17.86 13.53
C GLN A 25 6.21 16.41 13.85
N GLU A 26 5.68 15.93 14.97
CA GLU A 26 5.75 14.53 15.36
C GLU A 26 5.08 13.61 14.33
N ALA A 27 3.93 14.01 13.79
CA ALA A 27 3.27 13.26 12.73
C ALA A 27 4.18 13.02 11.52
N SER A 28 5.04 13.97 11.14
CA SER A 28 5.96 13.80 10.02
C SER A 28 7.02 12.70 10.25
N GLU A 29 7.32 12.39 11.49
CA GLU A 29 8.27 11.35 11.90
C GLU A 29 7.62 9.97 12.03
N LEU A 30 6.34 9.96 12.43
CA LEU A 30 5.57 8.75 12.70
C LEU A 30 5.03 8.05 11.44
N ILE A 31 5.00 8.71 10.28
CA ILE A 31 4.59 8.06 9.04
C ILE A 31 5.49 6.86 8.73
N PRO A 32 4.92 5.67 8.46
CA PRO A 32 5.68 4.44 8.28
C PRO A 32 6.78 4.56 7.23
N ARG A 33 7.96 4.03 7.55
CA ARG A 33 9.12 4.00 6.64
C ARG A 33 8.92 3.07 5.45
N THR A 34 8.00 2.14 5.55
CA THR A 34 7.53 1.26 4.46
C THR A 34 6.89 2.02 3.32
N ASN A 35 6.47 3.28 3.56
CA ASN A 35 5.99 4.19 2.54
C ASN A 35 6.86 5.47 2.44
N PRO A 36 8.01 5.42 1.77
CA PRO A 36 8.91 6.55 1.64
C PRO A 36 8.30 7.72 0.86
N PHE A 37 7.42 7.44 -0.12
CA PHE A 37 6.74 8.47 -0.89
C PHE A 37 5.77 9.29 -0.03
N LEU A 38 4.86 8.64 0.71
CA LEU A 38 3.92 9.35 1.59
C LEU A 38 4.67 10.16 2.65
N ARG A 39 5.75 9.61 3.20
CA ARG A 39 6.59 10.30 4.18
C ARG A 39 7.23 11.57 3.59
N GLN A 40 7.82 11.48 2.41
CA GLN A 40 8.39 12.62 1.71
C GLN A 40 7.33 13.67 1.38
N MET A 41 6.18 13.24 0.87
CA MET A 41 5.06 14.11 0.55
C MET A 41 4.54 14.83 1.79
N PHE A 42 4.40 14.11 2.89
CA PHE A 42 3.92 14.69 4.14
C PHE A 42 4.91 15.74 4.69
N GLN A 43 6.21 15.49 4.59
CA GLN A 43 7.23 16.48 4.97
C GLN A 43 7.13 17.77 4.17
N TYR A 44 6.80 17.71 2.87
CA TYR A 44 6.59 18.89 2.04
C TYR A 44 5.33 19.69 2.39
N ILE A 45 4.24 19.01 2.74
CA ILE A 45 2.91 19.63 2.86
C ILE A 45 2.48 19.85 4.32
N ALA A 46 3.17 19.27 5.28
CA ALA A 46 2.87 19.40 6.71
C ALA A 46 4.13 19.56 7.58
N GLY A 47 5.33 19.61 6.97
CA GLY A 47 6.61 19.77 7.66
C GLY A 47 6.87 21.18 8.20
N TYR A 48 8.13 21.44 8.58
CA TYR A 48 8.55 22.70 9.20
C TYR A 48 8.40 23.91 8.29
N ASP A 49 8.55 23.73 6.97
CA ASP A 49 8.50 24.80 5.96
C ASP A 49 7.09 25.07 5.43
N LEU A 50 6.06 24.59 6.10
CA LEU A 50 4.68 24.85 5.70
C LEU A 50 4.34 26.33 5.83
N ASP A 51 3.72 26.89 4.78
CA ASP A 51 3.28 28.30 4.73
C ASP A 51 2.39 28.61 5.95
N GLU A 52 2.73 29.64 6.70
CA GLU A 52 2.03 30.07 7.92
C GLU A 52 0.54 30.33 7.70
N ARG A 53 0.15 30.71 6.47
CA ARG A 53 -1.26 30.94 6.11
C ARG A 53 -2.14 29.69 6.21
N VAL A 54 -1.54 28.51 6.14
CA VAL A 54 -2.25 27.22 6.19
C VAL A 54 -1.78 26.32 7.33
N ALA A 55 -0.65 26.62 7.96
CA ALA A 55 -0.06 25.84 9.03
C ALA A 55 -1.03 25.65 10.19
N TRP A 56 -1.75 26.72 10.59
CA TRP A 56 -2.74 26.69 11.67
C TRP A 56 -3.85 25.66 11.46
N ILE A 57 -4.25 25.41 10.18
CA ILE A 57 -5.29 24.40 9.88
C ILE A 57 -4.77 22.99 10.21
N VAL A 58 -3.49 22.73 9.92
CA VAL A 58 -2.89 21.42 10.21
C VAL A 58 -2.61 21.27 11.71
N ASP A 59 -2.25 22.38 12.36
CA ASP A 59 -2.05 22.40 13.81
C ASP A 59 -3.38 22.19 14.57
N ASP A 60 -4.48 22.80 14.13
CA ASP A 60 -5.83 22.56 14.65
C ASP A 60 -6.27 21.09 14.46
N LEU A 61 -5.93 20.49 13.30
CA LEU A 61 -6.19 19.08 13.05
C LEU A 61 -5.39 18.18 14.00
N ALA A 62 -4.09 18.51 14.24
CA ALA A 62 -3.27 17.80 15.22
C ALA A 62 -3.85 17.88 16.62
N GLU A 63 -4.38 19.05 17.01
CA GLU A 63 -5.03 19.24 18.30
C GLU A 63 -6.33 18.42 18.43
N ALA A 64 -7.13 18.36 17.37
CA ALA A 64 -8.32 17.51 17.33
C ALA A 64 -7.96 16.02 17.48
N PHE A 65 -6.90 15.55 16.82
CA PHE A 65 -6.41 14.19 16.99
C PHE A 65 -5.82 13.94 18.38
N ARG A 66 -5.11 14.90 18.97
CA ARG A 66 -4.60 14.81 20.35
C ARG A 66 -5.72 14.68 21.36
N ALA A 67 -6.82 15.45 21.19
CA ALA A 67 -7.99 15.42 22.06
C ALA A 67 -8.86 14.16 21.87
N SER A 68 -8.61 13.38 20.80
CA SER A 68 -9.40 12.20 20.45
C SER A 68 -8.79 10.92 21.00
N ASP A 69 -9.62 10.07 21.61
CA ASP A 69 -9.25 8.69 21.92
C ASP A 69 -9.39 7.82 20.66
N ILE A 70 -8.30 7.73 19.90
CA ILE A 70 -8.31 7.02 18.62
C ILE A 70 -8.66 5.53 18.79
N ASN A 71 -8.29 4.92 19.92
CA ASN A 71 -8.59 3.52 20.20
C ASN A 71 -10.12 3.32 20.38
N LYS A 72 -10.80 4.26 21.03
CA LYS A 72 -12.27 4.23 21.12
C LYS A 72 -12.94 4.48 19.78
N VAL A 73 -12.42 5.40 18.98
CA VAL A 73 -12.89 5.64 17.62
C VAL A 73 -12.77 4.34 16.82
N MET A 74 -11.60 3.72 16.79
CA MET A 74 -11.35 2.48 16.06
C MET A 74 -12.16 1.28 16.59
N ALA A 75 -12.32 1.14 17.90
CA ALA A 75 -13.11 0.07 18.53
C ALA A 75 -14.63 0.17 18.23
N GLY A 76 -15.11 1.34 17.87
CA GLY A 76 -16.51 1.60 17.47
C GLY A 76 -16.81 1.23 16.01
N TYR A 77 -15.79 1.22 15.16
CA TYR A 77 -15.94 0.92 13.74
C TYR A 77 -16.24 -0.57 13.51
N GLY A 78 -17.08 -0.86 12.54
CA GLY A 78 -17.42 -2.25 12.15
C GLY A 78 -18.52 -2.93 12.97
N LYS A 79 -18.80 -2.51 14.18
CA LYS A 79 -19.83 -3.14 15.02
C LYS A 79 -21.27 -3.00 14.48
N ARG A 80 -21.56 -1.92 13.77
CA ARG A 80 -22.89 -1.65 13.17
C ARG A 80 -23.12 -2.39 11.85
N THR A 81 -22.06 -2.67 11.09
CA THR A 81 -22.13 -3.15 9.70
C THR A 81 -21.71 -4.60 9.54
N ARG A 82 -21.29 -5.29 10.63
CA ARG A 82 -20.65 -6.62 10.58
C ARG A 82 -19.38 -6.68 9.70
N GLN A 83 -18.83 -5.54 9.37
CA GLN A 83 -17.55 -5.43 8.66
C GLN A 83 -16.46 -5.37 9.72
N THR A 84 -15.40 -6.14 9.50
CA THR A 84 -14.32 -6.32 10.48
C THR A 84 -13.18 -5.32 10.31
N ASP A 85 -13.19 -4.51 9.24
CA ASP A 85 -12.11 -3.59 8.90
C ASP A 85 -12.47 -2.13 9.23
N PRO A 86 -11.96 -1.57 10.35
CA PRO A 86 -12.26 -0.20 10.75
C PRO A 86 -11.70 0.85 9.78
N MET A 87 -10.64 0.54 9.03
CA MET A 87 -10.00 1.48 8.12
C MET A 87 -10.86 1.78 6.90
N ILE A 88 -11.57 0.76 6.39
CA ILE A 88 -12.51 0.92 5.26
C ILE A 88 -13.64 1.87 5.66
N HIS A 89 -14.18 1.72 6.87
CA HIS A 89 -15.25 2.59 7.36
C HIS A 89 -14.81 4.03 7.49
N PHE A 90 -13.64 4.26 8.08
CA PHE A 90 -13.10 5.61 8.18
C PHE A 90 -12.97 6.24 6.79
N TYR A 91 -12.45 5.48 5.82
CA TYR A 91 -12.30 5.95 4.45
C TYR A 91 -13.64 6.22 3.77
N GLU A 92 -14.61 5.31 3.88
CA GLU A 92 -15.94 5.46 3.28
C GLU A 92 -16.73 6.62 3.88
N ASP A 93 -16.72 6.76 5.21
CA ASP A 93 -17.41 7.83 5.91
C ASP A 93 -16.77 9.18 5.60
N PHE A 94 -15.45 9.25 5.56
CA PHE A 94 -14.73 10.47 5.16
C PHE A 94 -15.06 10.87 3.73
N LEU A 95 -14.97 9.96 2.77
CA LEU A 95 -15.31 10.25 1.36
C LEU A 95 -16.78 10.61 1.18
N SER A 96 -17.66 9.98 1.91
CA SER A 96 -19.09 10.30 1.88
C SER A 96 -19.36 11.71 2.36
N ALA A 97 -18.62 12.18 3.36
CA ALA A 97 -18.72 13.55 3.88
C ALA A 97 -17.99 14.58 2.99
N TYR A 98 -16.86 14.19 2.37
CA TYR A 98 -16.00 15.10 1.63
C TYR A 98 -16.40 15.26 0.16
N ASP A 99 -16.63 14.18 -0.58
CA ASP A 99 -17.02 14.23 -2.00
C ASP A 99 -17.73 12.97 -2.49
N GLN A 100 -19.06 13.00 -2.46
CA GLN A 100 -19.89 11.90 -2.95
C GLN A 100 -19.78 11.66 -4.48
N ARG A 101 -19.40 12.68 -5.26
CA ARG A 101 -19.24 12.56 -6.71
C ARG A 101 -17.95 11.82 -7.06
N LEU A 102 -16.87 12.13 -6.34
CA LEU A 102 -15.59 11.43 -6.49
C LEU A 102 -15.74 9.94 -6.22
N ARG A 103 -16.47 9.57 -5.16
CA ARG A 103 -16.78 8.18 -4.83
C ARG A 103 -17.45 7.43 -5.97
N LYS A 104 -18.45 8.05 -6.61
CA LYS A 104 -19.18 7.44 -7.74
C LYS A 104 -18.34 7.37 -9.01
N ASN A 105 -17.62 8.43 -9.32
CA ASN A 105 -16.86 8.54 -10.58
C ASN A 105 -15.59 7.70 -10.61
N CYS A 106 -14.99 7.44 -9.45
CA CYS A 106 -13.77 6.64 -9.34
C CYS A 106 -14.04 5.19 -8.92
N GLY A 107 -15.31 4.77 -8.88
CA GLY A 107 -15.65 3.37 -8.58
C GLY A 107 -15.21 2.90 -7.21
N VAL A 108 -15.14 3.80 -6.21
CA VAL A 108 -14.69 3.46 -4.85
C VAL A 108 -15.79 2.69 -4.14
N TYR A 109 -15.86 1.39 -4.43
CA TYR A 109 -16.78 0.46 -3.80
C TYR A 109 -16.02 -0.63 -3.06
N TYR A 110 -16.44 -0.88 -1.84
CA TYR A 110 -15.91 -1.97 -1.04
C TYR A 110 -16.30 -3.34 -1.59
N THR A 111 -15.34 -4.23 -1.68
CA THR A 111 -15.60 -5.64 -2.01
C THR A 111 -15.89 -6.40 -0.72
N PRO A 112 -17.06 -7.07 -0.60
CA PRO A 112 -17.40 -7.82 0.61
C PRO A 112 -16.34 -8.88 0.94
N GLN A 113 -15.92 -8.95 2.20
CA GLN A 113 -14.85 -9.86 2.65
C GLN A 113 -15.06 -11.33 2.22
N PRO A 114 -16.29 -11.91 2.26
CA PRO A 114 -16.49 -13.29 1.79
C PRO A 114 -16.14 -13.48 0.31
N VAL A 115 -16.33 -12.45 -0.53
CA VAL A 115 -15.96 -12.49 -1.96
C VAL A 115 -14.44 -12.44 -2.11
N VAL A 116 -13.78 -11.56 -1.37
CA VAL A 116 -12.31 -11.46 -1.37
C VAL A 116 -11.68 -12.77 -0.92
N ASN A 117 -12.14 -13.34 0.18
CA ASN A 117 -11.66 -14.62 0.71
C ASN A 117 -11.87 -15.77 -0.28
N TYR A 118 -13.02 -15.78 -0.96
CA TYR A 118 -13.29 -16.78 -1.99
C TYR A 118 -12.31 -16.67 -3.15
N ILE A 119 -12.11 -15.45 -3.69
CA ILE A 119 -11.22 -15.21 -4.82
C ILE A 119 -9.77 -15.59 -4.48
N VAL A 120 -9.27 -15.13 -3.35
CA VAL A 120 -7.88 -15.40 -2.92
C VAL A 120 -7.67 -16.90 -2.72
N ARG A 121 -8.62 -17.59 -2.09
CA ARG A 121 -8.56 -19.05 -1.91
C ARG A 121 -8.64 -19.80 -3.24
N ALA A 122 -9.52 -19.39 -4.16
CA ALA A 122 -9.64 -20.03 -5.47
C ALA A 122 -8.33 -19.87 -6.28
N VAL A 123 -7.70 -18.70 -6.25
CA VAL A 123 -6.39 -18.47 -6.88
C VAL A 123 -5.33 -19.39 -6.26
N ASP A 124 -5.32 -19.50 -4.95
CA ASP A 124 -4.37 -20.38 -4.24
C ASP A 124 -4.54 -21.85 -4.64
N GLU A 125 -5.77 -22.34 -4.73
CA GLU A 125 -6.11 -23.70 -5.18
C GLU A 125 -5.70 -23.92 -6.64
N ILE A 126 -5.95 -22.98 -7.54
CA ILE A 126 -5.56 -23.05 -8.95
C ILE A 126 -4.03 -23.12 -9.09
N LEU A 127 -3.29 -22.30 -8.35
CA LEU A 127 -1.82 -22.36 -8.36
C LEU A 127 -1.30 -23.75 -7.97
N GLN A 128 -1.97 -24.42 -7.04
CA GLN A 128 -1.59 -25.76 -6.62
C GLN A 128 -2.00 -26.85 -7.64
N SER A 129 -3.25 -26.83 -8.11
CA SER A 129 -3.82 -27.88 -8.97
C SER A 129 -3.35 -27.80 -10.41
N GLU A 130 -3.37 -26.59 -11.01
CA GLU A 130 -3.12 -26.41 -12.43
C GLU A 130 -1.66 -26.03 -12.73
N PHE A 131 -0.99 -25.34 -11.81
CA PHE A 131 0.39 -24.88 -12.00
C PHE A 131 1.43 -25.74 -11.24
N GLY A 132 1.00 -26.70 -10.45
CA GLY A 132 1.87 -27.60 -9.69
C GLY A 132 2.70 -26.91 -8.60
N LEU A 133 2.26 -25.74 -8.14
CA LEU A 133 2.93 -24.98 -7.09
C LEU A 133 2.37 -25.39 -5.73
N SER A 134 2.98 -26.37 -5.10
CA SER A 134 2.44 -27.03 -3.87
C SER A 134 2.12 -26.05 -2.73
N MET A 135 2.82 -24.92 -2.64
CA MET A 135 2.58 -23.87 -1.67
C MET A 135 1.61 -22.79 -2.17
N GLY A 136 1.13 -22.88 -3.43
CA GLY A 136 0.20 -21.91 -4.02
C GLY A 136 0.72 -20.48 -3.94
N LEU A 137 -0.06 -19.57 -3.36
CA LEU A 137 0.35 -18.16 -3.14
C LEU A 137 1.61 -18.03 -2.28
N ALA A 138 1.93 -19.00 -1.44
CA ALA A 138 3.13 -18.97 -0.59
C ALA A 138 4.37 -19.54 -1.29
N ASP A 139 4.28 -20.00 -2.54
CA ASP A 139 5.40 -20.55 -3.30
C ASP A 139 6.55 -19.56 -3.46
N THR A 140 7.78 -20.02 -3.21
CA THR A 140 8.99 -19.19 -3.26
C THR A 140 9.88 -19.50 -4.45
N SER A 141 9.45 -20.40 -5.34
CA SER A 141 10.22 -20.79 -6.51
C SER A 141 10.48 -19.60 -7.44
N LYS A 142 11.63 -19.62 -8.08
CA LYS A 142 12.09 -18.55 -8.95
C LYS A 142 12.23 -19.01 -10.37
N THR A 143 12.23 -18.05 -11.28
CA THR A 143 12.49 -18.24 -12.70
C THR A 143 13.39 -17.13 -13.22
N LYS A 144 14.05 -17.38 -14.32
CA LYS A 144 14.83 -16.36 -15.04
C LYS A 144 13.98 -15.78 -16.15
N ILE A 145 14.04 -14.47 -16.29
CA ILE A 145 13.40 -13.73 -17.37
C ILE A 145 14.41 -12.78 -18.02
N GLU A 146 14.23 -12.53 -19.30
CA GLU A 146 14.96 -11.49 -20.01
C GLU A 146 14.22 -10.16 -19.92
N VAL A 147 14.92 -9.12 -19.51
CA VAL A 147 14.38 -7.75 -19.43
C VAL A 147 15.19 -6.81 -20.32
N LEU A 148 14.53 -5.77 -20.85
CA LEU A 148 15.16 -4.78 -21.71
C LEU A 148 16.17 -3.93 -20.96
N ASN A 149 17.37 -3.79 -21.50
CA ASN A 149 18.41 -2.94 -20.94
C ASN A 149 18.20 -1.47 -21.37
N GLN A 150 17.46 -0.72 -20.57
CA GLN A 150 17.11 0.68 -20.86
C GLN A 150 18.29 1.67 -20.73
N LYS A 151 19.32 1.31 -19.95
CA LYS A 151 20.49 2.17 -19.69
C LYS A 151 21.72 1.76 -20.53
N ARG A 152 21.50 1.03 -21.62
CA ARG A 152 22.59 0.49 -22.43
C ARG A 152 23.47 1.56 -23.06
N LYS A 153 24.78 1.30 -23.10
CA LYS A 153 25.71 1.91 -24.05
C LYS A 153 25.62 1.17 -25.38
N LYS A 154 26.04 1.80 -26.49
CA LYS A 154 25.99 1.18 -27.85
C LYS A 154 26.61 -0.21 -27.94
N SER A 155 27.51 -0.59 -27.02
CA SER A 155 28.20 -1.88 -26.95
C SER A 155 27.49 -2.93 -26.11
N ASP A 156 26.46 -2.59 -25.39
CA ASP A 156 25.80 -3.50 -24.43
C ASP A 156 24.74 -4.35 -25.14
N LYS A 157 24.43 -5.51 -24.54
CA LYS A 157 23.31 -6.34 -25.00
C LYS A 157 21.98 -5.59 -24.80
N ASP A 158 21.03 -5.85 -25.69
CA ASP A 158 19.69 -5.26 -25.64
C ASP A 158 18.89 -5.74 -24.45
N THR A 159 19.17 -6.96 -23.96
CA THR A 159 18.50 -7.62 -22.84
C THR A 159 19.51 -8.16 -21.83
N TYR A 160 19.07 -8.35 -20.60
CA TYR A 160 19.82 -9.08 -19.57
C TYR A 160 18.87 -9.96 -18.76
N GLU A 161 19.40 -11.08 -18.25
CA GLU A 161 18.63 -11.99 -17.41
C GLU A 161 18.54 -11.47 -15.97
N ILE A 162 17.34 -11.56 -15.40
CA ILE A 162 17.10 -11.39 -13.96
C ILE A 162 16.41 -12.62 -13.39
N GLU A 163 16.69 -12.92 -12.14
CA GLU A 163 15.98 -13.93 -11.38
C GLU A 163 14.82 -13.29 -10.61
N THR A 164 13.61 -13.82 -10.78
CA THR A 164 12.42 -13.33 -10.12
C THR A 164 11.54 -14.47 -9.61
N HIS A 165 10.62 -14.20 -8.67
CA HIS A 165 9.66 -15.20 -8.22
C HIS A 165 8.70 -15.57 -9.36
N LYS A 166 8.36 -16.86 -9.47
CA LYS A 166 7.34 -17.34 -10.41
C LYS A 166 5.97 -16.73 -10.10
N VAL A 167 5.59 -16.74 -8.82
CA VAL A 167 4.31 -16.19 -8.38
C VAL A 167 4.48 -14.69 -8.10
N GLN A 168 4.31 -13.86 -9.12
CA GLN A 168 4.19 -12.41 -9.00
C GLN A 168 2.71 -12.04 -8.90
N ILE A 169 2.34 -11.29 -7.88
CA ILE A 169 0.97 -10.92 -7.57
C ILE A 169 0.79 -9.43 -7.84
N LEU A 170 -0.28 -9.08 -8.53
CA LEU A 170 -0.65 -7.70 -8.83
C LEU A 170 -2.13 -7.46 -8.53
N ASP A 171 -2.40 -6.43 -7.75
CA ASP A 171 -3.71 -5.78 -7.67
C ASP A 171 -3.64 -4.45 -8.45
N PRO A 172 -4.23 -4.37 -9.65
CA PRO A 172 -4.12 -3.18 -10.51
C PRO A 172 -5.03 -2.02 -10.08
N ALA A 173 -5.90 -2.23 -9.10
CA ALA A 173 -6.82 -1.24 -8.53
C ALA A 173 -6.95 -1.48 -7.02
N THR A 174 -5.84 -1.29 -6.32
CA THR A 174 -5.63 -1.74 -4.94
C THR A 174 -6.68 -1.22 -3.95
N GLY A 175 -7.26 -0.05 -4.21
CA GLY A 175 -8.18 0.58 -3.28
C GLY A 175 -7.51 0.78 -1.91
N THR A 176 -8.17 0.33 -0.87
CA THR A 176 -7.63 0.33 0.51
C THR A 176 -6.79 -0.93 0.84
N GLY A 177 -6.38 -1.71 -0.17
CA GLY A 177 -5.50 -2.85 0.01
C GLY A 177 -6.19 -4.16 0.44
N THR A 178 -7.50 -4.29 0.27
CA THR A 178 -8.26 -5.43 0.81
C THR A 178 -7.83 -6.77 0.24
N PHE A 179 -7.60 -6.87 -1.07
CA PHE A 179 -7.12 -8.11 -1.68
C PHE A 179 -5.69 -8.46 -1.26
N LEU A 180 -4.79 -7.47 -1.26
CA LEU A 180 -3.40 -7.69 -0.84
C LEU A 180 -3.30 -8.09 0.63
N ALA A 181 -4.14 -7.51 1.48
CA ALA A 181 -4.26 -7.89 2.89
C ALA A 181 -4.69 -9.35 3.05
N GLU A 182 -5.71 -9.79 2.31
CA GLU A 182 -6.15 -11.19 2.36
C GLU A 182 -5.09 -12.16 1.84
N VAL A 183 -4.32 -11.76 0.81
CA VAL A 183 -3.17 -12.55 0.33
C VAL A 183 -2.11 -12.71 1.42
N ILE A 184 -1.77 -11.63 2.14
CA ILE A 184 -0.84 -11.69 3.28
C ILE A 184 -1.37 -12.65 4.34
N HIS A 185 -2.65 -12.52 4.69
CA HIS A 185 -3.29 -13.37 5.68
C HIS A 185 -3.26 -14.85 5.27
N ALA A 186 -3.65 -15.17 4.03
CA ALA A 186 -3.64 -16.54 3.50
C ALA A 186 -2.24 -17.17 3.49
N ILE A 187 -1.22 -16.38 3.15
CA ILE A 187 0.18 -16.84 3.18
C ILE A 187 0.66 -17.04 4.62
N HIS A 188 0.36 -16.08 5.52
CA HIS A 188 0.73 -16.19 6.93
C HIS A 188 0.08 -17.43 7.59
N ASP A 189 -1.18 -17.70 7.26
CA ASP A 189 -1.88 -18.89 7.77
C ASP A 189 -1.19 -20.21 7.36
N LYS A 190 -0.65 -20.28 6.16
CA LYS A 190 0.16 -21.43 5.71
C LYS A 190 1.50 -21.55 6.44
N MET A 191 2.01 -20.42 6.93
CA MET A 191 3.27 -20.37 7.68
C MET A 191 3.09 -20.58 9.19
N LYS A 192 1.86 -20.80 9.66
CA LYS A 192 1.58 -21.13 11.08
C LYS A 192 2.40 -22.34 11.50
N GLY A 193 3.13 -22.21 12.60
CA GLY A 193 4.09 -23.23 13.08
C GLY A 193 5.53 -23.01 12.62
N GLN A 194 5.78 -22.05 11.72
CA GLN A 194 7.13 -21.69 11.25
C GLN A 194 7.46 -20.20 11.55
N GLN A 195 6.99 -19.69 12.67
CA GLN A 195 7.08 -18.28 13.03
C GLN A 195 8.52 -17.72 13.00
N GLY A 196 9.51 -18.54 13.35
CA GLY A 196 10.94 -18.14 13.27
C GLY A 196 11.43 -17.85 11.83
N LEU A 197 10.72 -18.30 10.81
CA LEU A 197 11.05 -18.04 9.40
C LEU A 197 10.27 -16.87 8.81
N TRP A 198 9.19 -16.41 9.48
CA TRP A 198 8.24 -15.43 8.94
C TRP A 198 8.92 -14.10 8.60
N GLN A 199 9.74 -13.56 9.49
CA GLN A 199 10.47 -12.33 9.24
C GLN A 199 11.28 -12.40 7.93
N SER A 200 12.09 -13.46 7.78
CA SER A 200 12.91 -13.67 6.58
C SER A 200 12.06 -13.94 5.32
N TYR A 201 10.92 -14.63 5.48
CA TYR A 201 10.00 -14.90 4.38
C TYR A 201 9.36 -13.62 3.86
N VAL A 202 8.87 -12.75 4.74
CA VAL A 202 8.30 -11.45 4.35
C VAL A 202 9.31 -10.64 3.56
N GLU A 203 10.53 -10.51 4.05
CA GLU A 203 11.56 -9.70 3.42
C GLU A 203 12.02 -10.26 2.06
N LYS A 204 12.24 -11.56 1.97
CA LYS A 204 12.85 -12.18 0.78
C LYS A 204 11.84 -12.65 -0.25
N HIS A 205 10.62 -12.97 0.17
CA HIS A 205 9.65 -13.65 -0.69
C HIS A 205 8.30 -12.96 -0.78
N LEU A 206 7.80 -12.29 0.25
CA LEU A 206 6.49 -11.65 0.20
C LEU A 206 6.57 -10.25 -0.43
N LEU A 207 7.31 -9.33 0.20
CA LEU A 207 7.40 -7.95 -0.26
C LEU A 207 7.91 -7.79 -1.70
N PRO A 208 8.88 -8.59 -2.19
CA PRO A 208 9.39 -8.44 -3.55
C PRO A 208 8.40 -8.83 -4.67
N ARG A 209 7.30 -9.51 -4.34
CA ARG A 209 6.35 -10.04 -5.33
C ARG A 209 4.88 -9.65 -5.11
N LEU A 210 4.60 -8.90 -4.05
CA LEU A 210 3.26 -8.38 -3.76
C LEU A 210 3.17 -6.94 -4.26
N ASN A 211 2.48 -6.74 -5.38
CA ASN A 211 2.44 -5.47 -6.08
C ASN A 211 1.01 -4.92 -6.12
N GLY A 212 0.89 -3.60 -6.01
CA GLY A 212 -0.39 -2.91 -6.12
C GLY A 212 -0.24 -1.58 -6.86
N PHE A 213 -1.29 -1.21 -7.63
CA PHE A 213 -1.41 0.10 -8.25
C PHE A 213 -2.67 0.78 -7.76
N GLU A 214 -2.55 2.06 -7.42
CA GLU A 214 -3.66 2.87 -6.97
C GLU A 214 -3.58 4.28 -7.57
N LEU A 215 -4.71 4.79 -8.02
CA LEU A 215 -4.79 6.10 -8.66
C LEU A 215 -5.02 7.23 -7.64
N LEU A 216 -5.77 6.94 -6.58
CA LEU A 216 -6.22 7.93 -5.60
C LEU A 216 -5.26 7.98 -4.40
N MET A 217 -4.75 9.16 -4.09
CA MET A 217 -3.84 9.38 -2.96
C MET A 217 -4.42 8.88 -1.63
N ALA A 218 -5.70 9.10 -1.39
CA ALA A 218 -6.36 8.69 -0.16
C ALA A 218 -6.36 7.16 -0.01
N SER A 219 -6.82 6.44 -1.05
CA SER A 219 -6.82 4.97 -1.09
C SER A 219 -5.41 4.41 -0.96
N TYR A 220 -4.45 5.00 -1.68
CA TYR A 220 -3.03 4.65 -1.61
C TYR A 220 -2.47 4.75 -0.17
N ALA A 221 -2.73 5.88 0.51
CA ALA A 221 -2.28 6.08 1.89
C ALA A 221 -2.91 5.05 2.84
N MET A 222 -4.20 4.78 2.67
CA MET A 222 -4.93 3.80 3.47
C MET A 222 -4.46 2.36 3.21
N ALA A 223 -4.16 2.01 1.96
CA ALA A 223 -3.62 0.70 1.62
C ALA A 223 -2.28 0.45 2.33
N HIS A 224 -1.37 1.43 2.26
CA HIS A 224 -0.10 1.33 2.97
C HIS A 224 -0.27 1.17 4.48
N LEU A 225 -1.12 1.98 5.09
CA LEU A 225 -1.38 1.91 6.53
C LEU A 225 -1.95 0.54 6.93
N LYS A 226 -2.97 0.07 6.20
CA LYS A 226 -3.59 -1.23 6.46
C LYS A 226 -2.62 -2.39 6.33
N LEU A 227 -1.83 -2.42 5.24
CA LEU A 227 -0.87 -3.49 5.01
C LEU A 227 0.27 -3.48 6.03
N ASP A 228 0.73 -2.29 6.43
CA ASP A 228 1.75 -2.12 7.46
C ASP A 228 1.28 -2.63 8.82
N MET A 229 0.07 -2.22 9.25
CA MET A 229 -0.55 -2.70 10.49
C MET A 229 -0.76 -4.23 10.45
N MET A 230 -1.26 -4.77 9.34
CA MET A 230 -1.46 -6.21 9.20
C MET A 230 -0.15 -6.99 9.29
N LEU A 231 0.91 -6.52 8.65
CA LEU A 231 2.23 -7.13 8.77
C LEU A 231 2.72 -7.09 10.22
N ALA A 232 2.57 -5.96 10.92
CA ALA A 232 2.92 -5.86 12.33
C ALA A 232 2.12 -6.83 13.22
N GLU A 233 0.82 -6.99 12.96
CA GLU A 233 -0.03 -7.97 13.67
C GLU A 233 0.42 -9.43 13.46
N THR A 234 1.05 -9.74 12.33
CA THR A 234 1.66 -11.06 12.09
C THR A 234 2.99 -11.27 12.81
N GLY A 235 3.49 -10.27 13.52
CA GLY A 235 4.78 -10.28 14.19
C GLY A 235 5.97 -9.91 13.28
N TYR A 236 5.70 -9.35 12.10
CA TYR A 236 6.75 -8.81 11.25
C TYR A 236 7.20 -7.44 11.75
N GLU A 237 8.51 -7.28 11.94
CA GLU A 237 9.13 -6.00 12.29
C GLU A 237 9.74 -5.37 11.02
N ALA A 238 9.17 -4.26 10.57
CA ALA A 238 9.65 -3.58 9.37
C ALA A 238 11.06 -3.01 9.58
N ASN A 239 12.00 -3.43 8.76
CA ASN A 239 13.32 -2.83 8.69
C ASN A 239 13.35 -1.68 7.67
N ASN A 240 14.36 -0.80 7.78
CA ASN A 240 14.45 0.44 6.99
C ASN A 240 14.76 0.23 5.50
N SER A 241 14.93 -1.00 5.02
CA SER A 241 15.46 -1.31 3.70
C SER A 241 14.40 -1.69 2.68
N GLN A 242 13.16 -2.00 3.11
CA GLN A 242 12.13 -2.52 2.21
C GLN A 242 10.84 -1.71 2.29
N ARG A 243 10.28 -1.39 1.12
CA ARG A 243 8.98 -0.75 0.99
C ARG A 243 7.90 -1.76 0.60
N LEU A 244 6.66 -1.49 0.98
CA LEU A 244 5.49 -2.08 0.36
C LEU A 244 5.41 -1.64 -1.11
N ARG A 245 5.22 -2.58 -2.02
CA ARG A 245 5.20 -2.31 -3.48
C ARG A 245 3.81 -1.91 -3.96
N VAL A 246 3.14 -1.06 -3.22
CA VAL A 246 1.96 -0.33 -3.68
C VAL A 246 2.43 1.01 -4.20
N TYR A 247 2.00 1.39 -5.41
CA TYR A 247 2.46 2.58 -6.11
C TYR A 247 1.27 3.47 -6.47
N LEU A 248 1.46 4.77 -6.29
CA LEU A 248 0.51 5.77 -6.74
C LEU A 248 0.71 6.01 -8.24
N THR A 249 -0.10 5.35 -9.06
CA THR A 249 0.05 5.36 -10.52
C THR A 249 -1.27 5.03 -11.21
N ASN A 250 -1.44 5.51 -12.43
CA ASN A 250 -2.46 4.98 -13.33
C ASN A 250 -1.98 3.64 -13.90
N SER A 251 -2.75 2.58 -13.71
CA SER A 251 -2.41 1.22 -14.17
C SER A 251 -2.27 1.11 -15.68
N LEU A 252 -2.92 2.00 -16.44
CA LEU A 252 -2.98 2.01 -17.90
C LEU A 252 -1.91 2.90 -18.56
N GLU A 253 -1.18 3.70 -17.78
CA GLU A 253 -0.15 4.62 -18.27
C GLU A 253 1.24 4.12 -17.97
N GLU A 254 2.13 4.21 -18.96
CA GLU A 254 3.50 3.70 -18.81
C GLU A 254 4.52 4.75 -18.36
N HIS A 255 4.31 6.04 -18.67
CA HIS A 255 5.30 7.07 -18.41
C HIS A 255 4.68 8.38 -17.94
N HIS A 256 5.27 8.95 -16.89
CA HIS A 256 4.94 10.29 -16.41
C HIS A 256 6.16 11.21 -16.59
N ALA A 257 5.98 12.26 -17.37
CA ALA A 257 7.05 13.24 -17.60
C ALA A 257 7.29 14.10 -16.35
N ASP A 258 8.55 14.45 -16.10
CA ASP A 258 8.89 15.44 -15.09
C ASP A 258 8.35 16.82 -15.45
N THR A 259 7.59 17.42 -14.54
CA THR A 259 6.92 18.71 -14.78
C THR A 259 7.63 19.90 -14.11
N GLY A 260 8.82 19.69 -13.54
CA GLY A 260 9.71 20.72 -13.05
C GLY A 260 9.45 21.25 -11.63
N THR A 261 8.41 20.80 -10.93
CA THR A 261 8.22 21.09 -9.51
C THR A 261 8.61 19.89 -8.64
N LEU A 262 9.14 20.13 -7.44
CA LEU A 262 9.56 19.05 -6.53
C LEU A 262 8.42 18.07 -6.25
N PHE A 263 7.21 18.59 -6.06
CA PHE A 263 6.02 17.75 -5.82
C PHE A 263 5.65 16.90 -7.02
N ALA A 264 5.60 17.49 -8.21
CA ALA A 264 5.25 16.76 -9.42
C ALA A 264 6.32 15.72 -9.79
N ASN A 265 7.60 16.04 -9.57
CA ASN A 265 8.69 15.09 -9.77
C ASN A 265 8.60 13.93 -8.79
N ALA A 266 8.20 14.15 -7.53
CA ALA A 266 7.98 13.08 -6.57
C ALA A 266 6.84 12.14 -7.01
N LEU A 267 5.72 12.69 -7.52
CA LEU A 267 4.61 11.92 -8.09
C LEU A 267 5.04 11.13 -9.33
N SER A 268 5.74 11.78 -10.26
CA SER A 268 6.25 11.12 -11.47
C SER A 268 7.23 10.00 -11.14
N ASN A 269 8.11 10.21 -10.18
CA ASN A 269 9.05 9.19 -9.72
C ASN A 269 8.34 8.00 -9.09
N GLU A 270 7.32 8.23 -8.27
CA GLU A 270 6.50 7.15 -7.67
C GLU A 270 5.81 6.32 -8.75
N ALA A 271 5.14 6.99 -9.70
CA ALA A 271 4.47 6.33 -10.82
C ALA A 271 5.47 5.58 -11.72
N ASN A 272 6.63 6.16 -11.99
CA ASN A 272 7.67 5.55 -12.83
C ASN A 272 8.36 4.35 -12.18
N GLN A 273 8.40 4.27 -10.84
CA GLN A 273 8.87 3.08 -10.13
C GLN A 273 8.00 1.83 -10.43
N ALA A 274 6.73 2.02 -10.75
CA ALA A 274 5.83 0.94 -11.14
C ALA A 274 6.12 0.39 -12.56
N ASN A 275 6.83 1.14 -13.40
CA ASN A 275 6.99 0.79 -14.82
C ASN A 275 7.70 -0.54 -15.05
N HIS A 276 8.65 -0.92 -14.18
CA HIS A 276 9.30 -2.22 -14.29
C HIS A 276 8.32 -3.38 -14.03
N ILE A 277 7.29 -3.18 -13.18
CA ILE A 277 6.24 -4.18 -12.96
C ILE A 277 5.32 -4.22 -14.17
N LYS A 278 4.91 -3.05 -14.68
CA LYS A 278 3.99 -2.95 -15.82
C LYS A 278 4.54 -3.59 -17.11
N ARG A 279 5.89 -3.53 -17.32
CA ARG A 279 6.52 -3.99 -18.56
C ARG A 279 7.29 -5.28 -18.44
N ASP A 280 8.00 -5.47 -17.31
CA ASP A 280 9.04 -6.46 -17.22
C ASP A 280 8.72 -7.59 -16.21
N ALA A 281 7.85 -7.35 -15.24
CA ALA A 281 7.51 -8.40 -14.27
C ALA A 281 6.62 -9.47 -14.90
N PRO A 282 6.96 -10.77 -14.75
CA PRO A 282 6.11 -11.86 -15.22
C PRO A 282 4.95 -12.06 -14.25
N VAL A 283 3.96 -11.16 -14.31
CA VAL A 283 2.79 -11.22 -13.43
C VAL A 283 2.00 -12.48 -13.73
N MET A 284 1.94 -13.41 -12.77
CA MET A 284 1.20 -14.65 -12.87
C MET A 284 -0.21 -14.53 -12.28
N VAL A 285 -0.35 -13.73 -11.22
CA VAL A 285 -1.61 -13.55 -10.51
C VAL A 285 -2.04 -12.10 -10.60
N VAL A 286 -3.19 -11.86 -11.23
CA VAL A 286 -3.88 -10.56 -11.19
C VAL A 286 -5.18 -10.78 -10.43
N LEU A 287 -5.36 -10.05 -9.35
CA LEU A 287 -6.56 -10.12 -8.52
C LEU A 287 -6.94 -8.71 -8.05
N GLY A 288 -8.22 -8.45 -7.95
CA GLY A 288 -8.72 -7.12 -7.58
C GLY A 288 -10.17 -6.95 -7.99
N ASN A 289 -10.72 -5.77 -7.70
CA ASN A 289 -12.03 -5.33 -8.15
C ASN A 289 -11.91 -3.94 -8.80
N PRO A 290 -11.42 -3.86 -10.05
CA PRO A 290 -11.28 -2.58 -10.74
C PRO A 290 -12.64 -1.93 -11.00
N PRO A 291 -12.70 -0.56 -11.07
CA PRO A 291 -13.92 0.19 -11.36
C PRO A 291 -14.42 -0.03 -12.77
#